data_6919239b232cbc80d551a6986cd25257
#
_entry.id   6919239b232cbc80d551a6986cd25257
#
_cell.length_a   1.000
_cell.length_b   1.000
_cell.length_c   1.000
_cell.angle_alpha   90.00
_cell.angle_beta   90.00
_cell.angle_gamma   90.00
#
_symmetry.space_group_name_H-M   'P 1'
#
loop_
_entity.id
_entity.type
_entity.pdbx_description
1 polymer ?
#
loop_
_entity_poly.entity_id
_entity_poly.type
_entity_poly.pdbx_seq_one_letter_code
_entity_poly.pdbx_strand_id
1 'polypeptide(L)'
;VVIDPGHGGKDPGAIGIGGLQEKNVILPISLEVTRILQQQGIDVRLTRDSDFFVTLQGRTDLANQIDADLFVSIHANSMGKARPDVNGIEVYYFGDRRLSDTIHRNIVRSVDMRDRGVRRARFYVLRTSKMPSTLVEVGFVTGAEDAAKLANANFQRQMAAAIAGGIIEYIQRNLR
;
A
#
# COMPACT_ATOMS: atom_id res chain seq x y z
N VAL A 1 -10.60 -6.93 7.12
CA VAL A 1 -9.65 -6.32 6.16
C VAL A 1 -8.28 -6.95 6.33
N VAL A 2 -7.59 -7.24 5.21
CA VAL A 2 -6.17 -7.62 5.23
C VAL A 2 -5.33 -6.49 4.69
N ILE A 3 -4.34 -6.06 5.49
CA ILE A 3 -3.28 -5.13 5.08
C ILE A 3 -2.02 -5.95 4.81
N ASP A 4 -1.44 -5.76 3.63
CA ASP A 4 -0.29 -6.51 3.15
C ASP A 4 0.91 -5.57 2.94
N PRO A 5 1.81 -5.43 3.94
CA PRO A 5 3.10 -4.77 3.71
C PRO A 5 3.95 -5.65 2.78
N GLY A 6 4.25 -5.17 1.57
CA GLY A 6 5.06 -5.92 0.62
C GLY A 6 6.46 -6.26 1.15
N HIS A 7 7.16 -7.18 0.48
CA HIS A 7 8.54 -7.55 0.82
C HIS A 7 8.72 -8.02 2.27
N GLY A 8 9.92 -7.80 2.86
CA GLY A 8 10.23 -8.15 4.25
C GLY A 8 11.32 -9.21 4.38
N GLY A 9 12.06 -9.19 5.49
CA GLY A 9 13.14 -10.10 5.78
C GLY A 9 14.24 -10.07 4.71
N LYS A 10 14.48 -11.20 4.07
CA LYS A 10 15.47 -11.37 2.99
C LYS A 10 15.15 -10.60 1.70
N ASP A 11 13.91 -10.14 1.53
CA ASP A 11 13.46 -9.34 0.38
C ASP A 11 13.35 -7.86 0.80
N PRO A 12 14.34 -7.02 0.45
CA PRO A 12 14.31 -5.60 0.80
C PRO A 12 13.30 -4.80 -0.03
N GLY A 13 12.78 -5.37 -1.13
CA GLY A 13 12.10 -4.61 -2.18
C GLY A 13 13.08 -3.72 -2.94
N ALA A 14 12.59 -2.64 -3.49
CA ALA A 14 13.42 -1.65 -4.16
C ALA A 14 14.38 -0.96 -3.17
N ILE A 15 15.60 -0.66 -3.65
CA ILE A 15 16.60 0.12 -2.92
C ILE A 15 16.76 1.46 -3.62
N GLY A 16 16.32 2.51 -2.94
CA GLY A 16 16.25 3.85 -3.47
C GLY A 16 17.44 4.74 -3.14
N ILE A 17 17.20 6.03 -3.19
CA ILE A 17 18.18 7.08 -2.89
C ILE A 17 18.64 6.95 -1.45
N GLY A 18 19.95 7.09 -1.22
CA GLY A 18 20.53 6.99 0.12
C GLY A 18 20.44 5.60 0.76
N GLY A 19 20.17 4.55 -0.04
CA GLY A 19 19.98 3.19 0.48
C GLY A 19 18.59 2.94 1.09
N LEU A 20 17.63 3.82 0.84
CA LEU A 20 16.26 3.68 1.35
C LEU A 20 15.63 2.38 0.84
N GLN A 21 15.35 1.43 1.73
CA GLN A 21 14.73 0.15 1.37
C GLN A 21 13.21 0.26 1.42
N GLU A 22 12.56 -0.22 0.40
CA GLU A 22 11.10 -0.25 0.30
C GLU A 22 10.45 -0.88 1.54
N LYS A 23 10.92 -2.06 1.98
CA LYS A 23 10.37 -2.76 3.15
C LYS A 23 10.35 -1.91 4.42
N ASN A 24 11.32 -1.00 4.58
CA ASN A 24 11.46 -0.14 5.76
C ASN A 24 10.55 1.09 5.70
N VAL A 25 10.15 1.50 4.50
CA VAL A 25 9.19 2.59 4.27
C VAL A 25 7.76 2.10 4.50
N ILE A 26 7.43 0.96 3.91
CA ILE A 26 6.03 0.49 3.86
C ILE A 26 5.55 -0.15 5.15
N LEU A 27 6.43 -0.73 5.96
CA LEU A 27 6.02 -1.35 7.23
C LEU A 27 5.42 -0.33 8.21
N PRO A 28 6.09 0.79 8.55
CA PRO A 28 5.50 1.79 9.45
C PRO A 28 4.20 2.40 8.89
N ILE A 29 4.09 2.61 7.58
CA ILE A 29 2.85 3.07 6.95
C ILE A 29 1.74 2.04 7.18
N SER A 30 2.01 0.76 6.92
CA SER A 30 1.03 -0.32 7.06
C SER A 30 0.57 -0.54 8.50
N LEU A 31 1.48 -0.45 9.46
CA LEU A 31 1.17 -0.52 10.89
C LEU A 31 0.27 0.64 11.32
N GLU A 32 0.55 1.85 10.85
CA GLU A 32 -0.27 3.02 11.18
C GLU A 32 -1.66 2.94 10.50
N VAL A 33 -1.76 2.47 9.25
CA VAL A 33 -3.06 2.16 8.62
C VAL A 33 -3.85 1.20 9.49
N THR A 34 -3.22 0.11 9.93
CA THR A 34 -3.84 -0.90 10.79
C THR A 34 -4.35 -0.29 12.09
N ARG A 35 -3.52 0.51 12.76
CA ARG A 35 -3.90 1.19 14.01
C ARG A 35 -5.11 2.09 13.84
N ILE A 36 -5.15 2.88 12.75
CA ILE A 36 -6.28 3.78 12.47
C ILE A 36 -7.56 2.98 12.22
N LEU A 37 -7.50 1.92 11.41
CA LEU A 37 -8.66 1.08 11.11
C LEU A 37 -9.20 0.38 12.36
N GLN A 38 -8.31 -0.15 13.21
CA GLN A 38 -8.69 -0.79 14.48
C GLN A 38 -9.36 0.20 15.45
N GLN A 39 -8.92 1.44 15.50
CA GLN A 39 -9.57 2.51 16.29
C GLN A 39 -11.00 2.81 15.80
N GLN A 40 -11.33 2.50 14.55
CA GLN A 40 -12.68 2.59 13.99
C GLN A 40 -13.50 1.29 14.18
N GLY A 41 -13.00 0.34 14.94
CA GLY A 41 -13.67 -0.94 15.19
C GLY A 41 -13.61 -1.92 14.02
N ILE A 42 -12.71 -1.71 13.05
CA ILE A 42 -12.52 -2.60 11.91
C ILE A 42 -11.53 -3.71 12.30
N ASP A 43 -11.92 -4.98 12.11
CA ASP A 43 -11.00 -6.12 12.28
C ASP A 43 -9.97 -6.12 11.15
N VAL A 44 -8.69 -6.05 11.52
CA VAL A 44 -7.57 -6.00 10.59
C VAL A 44 -6.58 -7.11 10.87
N ARG A 45 -6.17 -7.81 9.82
CA ARG A 45 -5.07 -8.77 9.81
C ARG A 45 -3.94 -8.25 8.93
N LEU A 46 -2.72 -8.40 9.40
CA LEU A 46 -1.51 -8.08 8.65
C LEU A 46 -0.91 -9.37 8.09
N THR A 47 -0.39 -9.33 6.86
CA THR A 47 0.40 -10.44 6.31
C THR A 47 1.76 -10.54 6.99
N ARG A 48 2.32 -9.40 7.42
CA ARG A 48 3.47 -9.29 8.33
C ARG A 48 3.35 -8.02 9.18
N ASP A 49 3.81 -8.09 10.41
CA ASP A 49 3.83 -6.99 11.38
C ASP A 49 5.25 -6.56 11.81
N SER A 50 6.24 -7.24 11.26
CA SER A 50 7.66 -7.02 11.53
C SER A 50 8.50 -7.37 10.30
N ASP A 51 9.83 -7.37 10.41
CA ASP A 51 10.73 -7.59 9.29
C ASP A 51 10.98 -9.09 9.04
N PHE A 52 9.99 -9.79 8.47
CA PHE A 52 10.14 -11.15 7.98
C PHE A 52 9.53 -11.30 6.57
N PHE A 53 9.94 -12.35 5.88
CA PHE A 53 9.53 -12.63 4.51
C PHE A 53 8.23 -13.45 4.47
N VAL A 54 7.30 -13.03 3.61
CA VAL A 54 6.07 -13.77 3.28
C VAL A 54 6.00 -13.97 1.77
N THR A 55 5.76 -15.19 1.32
CA THR A 55 5.60 -15.48 -0.11
C THR A 55 4.37 -14.79 -0.69
N LEU A 56 4.35 -14.53 -2.00
CA LEU A 56 3.17 -13.93 -2.65
C LEU A 56 1.91 -14.77 -2.42
N GLN A 57 2.04 -16.09 -2.51
CA GLN A 57 0.93 -17.02 -2.22
C GLN A 57 0.47 -16.90 -0.76
N GLY A 58 1.39 -16.91 0.20
CA GLY A 58 1.05 -16.81 1.63
C GLY A 58 0.26 -15.55 1.98
N ARG A 59 0.53 -14.42 1.27
CA ARG A 59 -0.20 -13.16 1.45
C ARG A 59 -1.68 -13.30 1.09
N THR A 60 -1.96 -13.88 -0.08
CA THR A 60 -3.34 -14.06 -0.56
C THR A 60 -4.03 -15.25 0.09
N ASP A 61 -3.29 -16.31 0.45
CA ASP A 61 -3.85 -17.46 1.16
C ASP A 61 -4.42 -17.02 2.52
N LEU A 62 -3.71 -16.19 3.26
CA LEU A 62 -4.23 -15.62 4.51
C LEU A 62 -5.58 -14.94 4.29
N ALA A 63 -5.65 -14.01 3.33
CA ALA A 63 -6.87 -13.25 3.07
C ALA A 63 -8.03 -14.13 2.58
N ASN A 64 -7.74 -15.08 1.71
CA ASN A 64 -8.72 -16.00 1.15
C ASN A 64 -9.23 -17.02 2.19
N GLN A 65 -8.38 -17.48 3.12
CA GLN A 65 -8.74 -18.45 4.17
C GLN A 65 -9.63 -17.86 5.25
N ILE A 66 -9.44 -16.58 5.57
CA ILE A 66 -10.26 -15.89 6.58
C ILE A 66 -11.50 -15.20 5.97
N ASP A 67 -11.77 -15.40 4.68
CA ASP A 67 -12.84 -14.73 3.94
C ASP A 67 -12.84 -13.21 4.17
N ALA A 68 -11.68 -12.59 3.99
CA ALA A 68 -11.54 -11.15 4.21
C ALA A 68 -12.43 -10.34 3.24
N ASP A 69 -13.00 -9.26 3.72
CA ASP A 69 -13.83 -8.35 2.88
C ASP A 69 -13.00 -7.53 1.90
N LEU A 70 -11.76 -7.16 2.28
CA LEU A 70 -10.85 -6.34 1.50
C LEU A 70 -9.40 -6.81 1.66
N PHE A 71 -8.62 -6.65 0.59
CA PHE A 71 -7.17 -6.85 0.59
C PHE A 71 -6.47 -5.59 0.05
N VAL A 72 -5.58 -5.01 0.84
CA VAL A 72 -4.81 -3.80 0.49
C VAL A 72 -3.33 -4.05 0.65
N SER A 73 -2.62 -4.17 -0.46
CA SER A 73 -1.17 -4.30 -0.50
C SER A 73 -0.51 -2.93 -0.59
N ILE A 74 0.54 -2.70 0.20
CA ILE A 74 1.25 -1.42 0.28
C ILE A 74 2.70 -1.61 -0.15
N HIS A 75 3.14 -0.80 -1.11
CA HIS A 75 4.43 -0.83 -1.77
C HIS A 75 5.00 0.57 -1.96
N ALA A 76 6.29 0.65 -2.29
CA ALA A 76 6.95 1.86 -2.75
C ALA A 76 7.78 1.56 -4.01
N ASN A 77 7.43 2.27 -5.07
CA ASN A 77 7.84 2.00 -6.44
C ASN A 77 9.32 2.33 -6.72
N SER A 78 9.79 1.86 -7.88
CA SER A 78 11.14 2.16 -8.38
C SER A 78 11.16 2.20 -9.91
N MET A 79 11.88 3.17 -10.48
CA MET A 79 12.26 3.20 -11.90
C MET A 79 13.76 3.02 -12.10
N GLY A 80 14.47 2.55 -11.06
CA GLY A 80 15.93 2.45 -11.06
C GLY A 80 16.62 3.81 -10.78
N LYS A 81 17.87 3.72 -10.36
CA LYS A 81 18.65 4.90 -9.91
C LYS A 81 18.92 5.94 -11.00
N ALA A 82 18.80 5.54 -12.28
CA ALA A 82 19.01 6.43 -13.41
C ALA A 82 17.81 7.37 -13.70
N ARG A 83 16.68 7.18 -13.00
CA ARG A 83 15.46 7.93 -13.24
C ARG A 83 14.93 8.62 -11.97
N PRO A 84 15.73 9.52 -11.35
CA PRO A 84 15.29 10.27 -10.16
C PRO A 84 14.20 11.30 -10.45
N ASP A 85 13.94 11.59 -11.71
CA ASP A 85 12.86 12.43 -12.21
C ASP A 85 11.47 11.80 -12.08
N VAL A 86 11.39 10.47 -11.90
CA VAL A 86 10.12 9.77 -11.77
C VAL A 86 9.67 9.74 -10.31
N ASN A 87 8.58 10.43 -10.05
CA ASN A 87 7.96 10.61 -8.74
C ASN A 87 6.44 10.44 -8.84
N GLY A 88 5.78 10.20 -7.72
CA GLY A 88 4.33 10.21 -7.60
C GLY A 88 3.72 8.89 -7.14
N ILE A 89 2.44 8.94 -6.81
CA ILE A 89 1.66 7.79 -6.37
C ILE A 89 1.00 7.08 -7.55
N GLU A 90 0.92 5.77 -7.47
CA GLU A 90 0.14 4.92 -8.38
C GLU A 90 -0.70 3.95 -7.56
N VAL A 91 -1.93 3.68 -8.00
CA VAL A 91 -2.79 2.68 -7.37
C VAL A 91 -3.21 1.66 -8.40
N TYR A 92 -3.09 0.39 -8.07
CA TYR A 92 -3.33 -0.70 -9.00
C TYR A 92 -4.51 -1.57 -8.59
N TYR A 93 -5.27 -2.03 -9.60
CA TYR A 93 -6.34 -3.01 -9.47
C TYR A 93 -6.23 -4.09 -10.56
N PHE A 94 -6.95 -5.20 -10.38
CA PHE A 94 -7.09 -6.22 -11.42
C PHE A 94 -8.55 -6.46 -11.82
N GLY A 95 -9.43 -6.64 -10.86
CA GLY A 95 -10.89 -6.82 -11.07
C GLY A 95 -11.66 -5.50 -10.95
N ASP A 96 -12.39 -5.35 -9.84
CA ASP A 96 -13.15 -4.13 -9.55
C ASP A 96 -12.22 -2.99 -9.11
N ARG A 97 -12.36 -1.83 -9.75
CA ARG A 97 -11.52 -0.67 -9.47
C ARG A 97 -12.03 0.26 -8.36
N ARG A 98 -13.25 0.06 -7.85
CA ARG A 98 -13.89 0.99 -6.91
C ARG A 98 -13.09 1.21 -5.63
N LEU A 99 -12.48 0.15 -5.08
CA LEU A 99 -11.60 0.25 -3.92
C LEU A 99 -10.38 1.11 -4.23
N SER A 100 -9.73 0.83 -5.36
CA SER A 100 -8.54 1.57 -5.82
C SER A 100 -8.84 3.05 -6.07
N ASP A 101 -9.95 3.35 -6.76
CA ASP A 101 -10.38 4.73 -7.00
C ASP A 101 -10.67 5.49 -5.71
N THR A 102 -11.26 4.82 -4.72
CA THR A 102 -11.60 5.46 -3.44
C THR A 102 -10.35 5.76 -2.61
N ILE A 103 -9.43 4.82 -2.51
CA ILE A 103 -8.16 5.03 -1.82
C ILE A 103 -7.33 6.09 -2.54
N HIS A 104 -7.18 5.99 -3.86
CA HIS A 104 -6.45 6.98 -4.67
C HIS A 104 -6.97 8.40 -4.46
N ARG A 105 -8.28 8.60 -4.55
CA ARG A 105 -8.91 9.92 -4.35
C ARG A 105 -8.60 10.49 -2.95
N ASN A 106 -8.62 9.64 -1.91
CA ASN A 106 -8.28 10.08 -0.55
C ASN A 106 -6.81 10.48 -0.44
N ILE A 107 -5.89 9.72 -1.06
CA ILE A 107 -4.47 10.07 -1.06
C ILE A 107 -4.24 11.41 -1.77
N VAL A 108 -4.75 11.58 -2.99
CA VAL A 108 -4.56 12.80 -3.79
C VAL A 108 -5.07 14.06 -3.08
N ARG A 109 -6.15 13.93 -2.31
CA ARG A 109 -6.71 15.06 -1.54
C ARG A 109 -5.92 15.42 -0.29
N SER A 110 -5.18 14.46 0.27
CA SER A 110 -4.61 14.58 1.62
C SER A 110 -3.10 14.72 1.62
N VAL A 111 -2.43 14.32 0.54
CA VAL A 111 -0.97 14.23 0.46
C VAL A 111 -0.47 14.97 -0.77
N ASP A 112 0.52 15.86 -0.56
CA ASP A 112 1.17 16.60 -1.65
C ASP A 112 2.19 15.72 -2.37
N MET A 113 1.72 14.99 -3.38
CA MET A 113 2.52 14.16 -4.28
C MET A 113 1.98 14.23 -5.70
N ARG A 114 2.84 13.95 -6.67
CA ARG A 114 2.41 13.83 -8.07
C ARG A 114 1.43 12.67 -8.21
N ASP A 115 0.29 12.94 -8.82
CA ASP A 115 -0.71 11.95 -9.15
C ASP A 115 -0.36 11.24 -10.48
N ARG A 116 -0.17 9.93 -10.42
CA ARG A 116 0.07 9.08 -11.59
C ARG A 116 -1.13 8.17 -11.93
N GLY A 117 -2.19 8.27 -11.15
CA GLY A 117 -3.49 7.68 -11.42
C GLY A 117 -3.67 6.24 -10.96
N VAL A 118 -4.84 5.72 -11.32
CA VAL A 118 -5.26 4.34 -11.06
C VAL A 118 -5.09 3.51 -12.33
N ARG A 119 -4.44 2.34 -12.21
CA ARG A 119 -4.06 1.49 -13.34
C ARG A 119 -4.46 0.04 -13.13
N ARG A 120 -4.76 -0.66 -14.20
CA ARG A 120 -4.96 -2.11 -14.18
C ARG A 120 -3.64 -2.84 -14.33
N ALA A 121 -3.36 -3.81 -13.44
CA ALA A 121 -2.17 -4.65 -13.53
C ALA A 121 -2.45 -6.09 -13.07
N ARG A 122 -1.72 -7.06 -13.61
CA ARG A 122 -1.84 -8.48 -13.30
C ARG A 122 -0.91 -8.91 -12.16
N PHE A 123 -0.72 -8.08 -11.13
CA PHE A 123 0.06 -8.49 -9.97
C PHE A 123 -0.52 -9.74 -9.32
N TYR A 124 0.36 -10.63 -8.86
CA TYR A 124 -0.05 -11.91 -8.29
C TYR A 124 -1.10 -11.71 -7.19
N VAL A 125 -0.81 -10.86 -6.23
CA VAL A 125 -1.70 -10.62 -5.08
C VAL A 125 -3.06 -10.05 -5.47
N LEU A 126 -3.17 -9.32 -6.58
CA LEU A 126 -4.44 -8.77 -7.06
C LEU A 126 -5.28 -9.81 -7.81
N ARG A 127 -4.63 -10.65 -8.65
CA ARG A 127 -5.36 -11.63 -9.47
C ARG A 127 -5.76 -12.90 -8.72
N THR A 128 -5.13 -13.17 -7.56
CA THR A 128 -5.39 -14.36 -6.74
C THR A 128 -6.24 -14.08 -5.50
N SER A 129 -6.46 -12.83 -5.17
CA SER A 129 -7.40 -12.41 -4.12
C SER A 129 -8.84 -12.61 -4.57
N LYS A 130 -9.67 -13.24 -3.72
CA LYS A 130 -11.09 -13.51 -3.99
C LYS A 130 -12.01 -12.34 -3.66
N MET A 131 -11.52 -11.36 -2.93
CA MET A 131 -12.23 -10.16 -2.49
C MET A 131 -11.75 -8.91 -3.28
N PRO A 132 -12.44 -7.75 -3.17
CA PRO A 132 -11.93 -6.49 -3.67
C PRO A 132 -10.51 -6.24 -3.18
N SER A 133 -9.57 -6.04 -4.11
CA SER A 133 -8.15 -5.94 -3.83
C SER A 133 -7.51 -4.76 -4.55
N THR A 134 -6.54 -4.14 -3.91
CA THR A 134 -5.76 -3.02 -4.45
C THR A 134 -4.30 -3.10 -4.02
N LEU A 135 -3.41 -2.53 -4.82
CA LEU A 135 -2.01 -2.32 -4.48
C LEU A 135 -1.70 -0.83 -4.61
N VAL A 136 -1.21 -0.26 -3.53
CA VAL A 136 -0.87 1.16 -3.43
C VAL A 136 0.64 1.33 -3.48
N GLU A 137 1.13 2.02 -4.49
CA GLU A 137 2.50 2.51 -4.60
C GLU A 137 2.54 3.93 -4.00
N VAL A 138 3.08 4.04 -2.80
CA VAL A 138 3.04 5.29 -2.00
C VAL A 138 4.02 6.36 -2.50
N GLY A 139 4.77 6.09 -3.56
CA GLY A 139 5.77 6.94 -4.19
C GLY A 139 6.96 6.11 -4.65
N PHE A 140 7.95 6.77 -5.25
CA PHE A 140 9.16 6.12 -5.77
C PHE A 140 10.32 6.29 -4.80
N VAL A 141 10.86 5.19 -4.24
CA VAL A 141 12.09 5.25 -3.41
C VAL A 141 13.30 5.72 -4.21
N THR A 142 13.24 5.65 -5.54
CA THR A 142 14.25 6.15 -6.47
C THR A 142 13.97 7.56 -6.98
N GLY A 143 12.80 8.14 -6.69
CA GLY A 143 12.44 9.50 -7.07
C GLY A 143 13.05 10.54 -6.13
N ALA A 144 13.64 11.60 -6.67
CA ALA A 144 14.35 12.59 -5.85
C ALA A 144 13.43 13.33 -4.87
N GLU A 145 12.20 13.62 -5.28
CA GLU A 145 11.20 14.28 -4.43
C GLU A 145 10.57 13.28 -3.44
N ASP A 146 10.22 12.10 -3.92
CA ASP A 146 9.49 11.10 -3.13
C ASP A 146 10.37 10.47 -2.05
N ALA A 147 11.65 10.15 -2.35
CA ALA A 147 12.53 9.49 -1.40
C ALA A 147 12.69 10.28 -0.10
N ALA A 148 12.83 11.60 -0.19
CA ALA A 148 12.93 12.48 0.98
C ALA A 148 11.62 12.46 1.82
N LYS A 149 10.46 12.48 1.15
CA LYS A 149 9.16 12.40 1.81
C LYS A 149 8.95 11.03 2.46
N LEU A 150 9.22 9.96 1.72
CA LEU A 150 9.04 8.57 2.18
C LEU A 150 9.93 8.21 3.38
N ALA A 151 11.10 8.83 3.51
CA ALA A 151 11.98 8.68 4.66
C ALA A 151 11.49 9.45 5.91
N ASN A 152 10.50 10.34 5.77
CA ASN A 152 10.02 11.19 6.85
C ASN A 152 8.85 10.54 7.59
N ALA A 153 8.97 10.36 8.92
CA ALA A 153 7.95 9.72 9.73
C ALA A 153 6.61 10.47 9.75
N ASN A 154 6.61 11.81 9.71
CA ASN A 154 5.38 12.60 9.64
C ASN A 154 4.65 12.37 8.33
N PHE A 155 5.39 12.33 7.22
CA PHE A 155 4.82 12.04 5.91
C PHE A 155 4.25 10.62 5.84
N GLN A 156 4.95 9.62 6.41
CA GLN A 156 4.45 8.24 6.50
C GLN A 156 3.11 8.17 7.25
N ARG A 157 2.95 8.93 8.34
CA ARG A 157 1.66 9.02 9.06
C ARG A 157 0.56 9.69 8.24
N GLN A 158 0.88 10.75 7.49
CA GLN A 158 -0.10 11.41 6.60
C GLN A 158 -0.56 10.45 5.49
N MET A 159 0.36 9.73 4.87
CA MET A 159 0.06 8.72 3.85
C MET A 159 -0.82 7.61 4.43
N ALA A 160 -0.47 7.11 5.60
CA ALA A 160 -1.25 6.08 6.29
C ALA A 160 -2.68 6.55 6.60
N ALA A 161 -2.85 7.77 7.09
CA ALA A 161 -4.16 8.35 7.35
C ALA A 161 -5.00 8.49 6.07
N ALA A 162 -4.39 8.87 4.95
CA ALA A 162 -5.05 8.98 3.67
C ALA A 162 -5.51 7.61 3.13
N ILE A 163 -4.65 6.58 3.22
CA ILE A 163 -4.99 5.19 2.84
C ILE A 163 -6.13 4.67 3.72
N ALA A 164 -6.00 4.80 5.04
CA ALA A 164 -7.04 4.36 5.99
C ALA A 164 -8.36 5.08 5.74
N GLY A 165 -8.35 6.39 5.49
CA GLY A 165 -9.54 7.16 5.13
C GLY A 165 -10.25 6.61 3.89
N GLY A 166 -9.49 6.24 2.87
CA GLY A 166 -10.04 5.61 1.66
C GLY A 166 -10.66 4.23 1.92
N ILE A 167 -10.03 3.41 2.76
CA ILE A 167 -10.58 2.11 3.17
C ILE A 167 -11.89 2.29 3.93
N ILE A 168 -11.92 3.19 4.92
CA ILE A 168 -13.11 3.50 5.72
C ILE A 168 -14.24 4.00 4.83
N GLU A 169 -13.97 4.94 3.93
CA GLU A 169 -14.96 5.46 2.98
C GLU A 169 -15.53 4.33 2.10
N TYR A 170 -14.67 3.43 1.60
CA TYR A 170 -15.12 2.30 0.81
C TYR A 170 -16.04 1.36 1.59
N ILE A 171 -15.66 0.98 2.81
CA ILE A 171 -16.46 0.12 3.70
C ILE A 171 -17.83 0.74 3.95
N GLN A 172 -17.87 2.03 4.29
CA GLN A 172 -19.10 2.75 4.57
C GLN A 172 -20.07 2.79 3.39
N ARG A 173 -19.55 2.81 2.16
CA ARG A 173 -20.37 2.93 0.93
C ARG A 173 -20.76 1.58 0.34
N ASN A 174 -20.01 0.51 0.57
CA ASN A 174 -20.14 -0.72 -0.20
C ASN A 174 -20.39 -1.99 0.66
N LEU A 175 -20.08 -1.98 1.96
CA LEU A 175 -20.14 -3.17 2.81
C LEU A 175 -21.17 -3.05 3.96
N ARG A 176 -22.02 -2.05 3.93
CA ARG A 176 -23.13 -1.88 4.90
C ARG A 176 -24.40 -2.52 4.40
#